data_4c3e435c69c8abd1322c667b80904ae0
#
_entry.id   4c3e435c69c8abd1322c667b80904ae0
#
_cell.length_a   1.000
_cell.length_b   1.000
_cell.length_c   1.000
_cell.angle_alpha   90.00
_cell.angle_beta   90.00
_cell.angle_gamma   90.00
#
_symmetry.space_group_name_H-M   'P 1'
#
loop_
_entity.id
_entity.type
_entity.pdbx_description
1 polymer ?
#
loop_
_entity_poly.entity_id
_entity_poly.type
_entity_poly.pdbx_seq_one_letter_code
_entity_poly.pdbx_strand_id
1 'polypeptide(L)'
;VWRYRPSAHEARNGEAMSPGKLELFVEPNDSDVVENCDNLTVSPWGDLVLCEDGPEQQHLVGVTPDGALYKLGRNALNSSEFAGVVFSPDGQELYVNIQNPGITLAIKGPWELGG
;
A
#
# COMPACT_ATOMS: atom_id res chain seq x y z
N VAL A 1 -8.09 -0.26 -4.63
CA VAL A 1 -7.90 -1.00 -3.36
C VAL A 1 -9.25 -1.25 -2.71
N TRP A 2 -9.49 -2.51 -2.31
CA TRP A 2 -10.69 -2.90 -1.58
C TRP A 2 -10.38 -3.04 -0.10
N ARG A 3 -11.30 -2.61 0.77
CA ARG A 3 -11.23 -2.81 2.22
C ARG A 3 -12.35 -3.72 2.68
N TYR A 4 -11.99 -4.85 3.28
CA TYR A 4 -12.93 -5.74 3.91
C TYR A 4 -12.94 -5.53 5.42
N ARG A 5 -14.12 -5.31 5.98
CA ARG A 5 -14.36 -5.27 7.43
C ARG A 5 -15.12 -6.52 7.81
N PRO A 6 -14.51 -7.47 8.53
CA PRO A 6 -15.17 -8.71 8.88
C PRO A 6 -16.37 -8.47 9.79
N SER A 7 -17.33 -9.38 9.71
CA SER A 7 -18.41 -9.47 10.67
C SER A 7 -17.87 -9.77 12.07
N ALA A 8 -18.52 -9.23 13.11
CA ALA A 8 -18.28 -9.67 14.48
C ALA A 8 -18.62 -11.15 14.70
N HIS A 9 -19.41 -11.73 13.78
CA HIS A 9 -19.83 -13.13 13.77
C HIS A 9 -19.21 -13.92 12.60
N GLU A 10 -18.06 -13.47 12.07
CA GLU A 10 -17.38 -14.11 10.95
C GLU A 10 -17.28 -15.62 11.12
N ALA A 11 -17.76 -16.37 10.13
CA ALA A 11 -17.85 -17.84 10.15
C ALA A 11 -18.60 -18.45 11.34
N ARG A 12 -19.56 -17.72 11.94
CA ARG A 12 -20.38 -18.15 13.08
C ARG A 12 -21.86 -17.91 12.82
N ASN A 13 -22.70 -18.53 13.67
CA ASN A 13 -24.13 -18.26 13.69
C ASN A 13 -24.37 -16.74 13.96
N GLY A 14 -25.21 -16.12 13.12
CA GLY A 14 -25.50 -14.70 13.21
C GLY A 14 -24.80 -13.82 12.16
N GLU A 15 -23.84 -14.37 11.43
CA GLU A 15 -23.15 -13.63 10.36
C GLU A 15 -24.13 -13.10 9.30
N ALA A 16 -25.10 -13.93 8.90
CA ALA A 16 -26.11 -13.54 7.91
C ALA A 16 -26.97 -12.35 8.37
N MET A 17 -27.12 -12.11 9.68
CA MET A 17 -27.86 -10.99 10.25
C MET A 17 -27.00 -9.74 10.43
N SER A 18 -25.68 -9.89 10.47
CA SER A 18 -24.71 -8.80 10.59
C SER A 18 -23.46 -9.14 9.77
N PRO A 19 -23.58 -9.13 8.42
CA PRO A 19 -22.50 -9.53 7.54
C PRO A 19 -21.32 -8.56 7.59
N GLY A 20 -20.15 -9.05 7.21
CA GLY A 20 -18.99 -8.23 6.94
C GLY A 20 -19.26 -7.24 5.78
N LYS A 21 -18.44 -6.23 5.66
CA LYS A 21 -18.58 -5.18 4.64
C LYS A 21 -17.36 -5.14 3.74
N LEU A 22 -17.60 -5.22 2.44
CA LEU A 22 -16.58 -4.96 1.42
C LEU A 22 -16.85 -3.57 0.84
N GLU A 23 -15.85 -2.70 0.85
CA GLU A 23 -15.94 -1.35 0.30
C GLU A 23 -14.80 -1.07 -0.68
N LEU A 24 -15.07 -0.33 -1.73
CA LEU A 24 -14.06 0.24 -2.59
C LEU A 24 -13.44 1.42 -1.85
N PHE A 25 -12.22 1.22 -1.33
CA PHE A 25 -11.55 2.20 -0.48
C PHE A 25 -10.77 3.24 -1.30
N VAL A 26 -10.06 2.78 -2.33
CA VAL A 26 -9.32 3.64 -3.25
C VAL A 26 -9.59 3.19 -4.67
N GLU A 27 -10.06 4.11 -5.49
CA GLU A 27 -10.21 3.96 -6.93
C GLU A 27 -9.55 5.15 -7.63
N PRO A 28 -8.31 5.01 -8.10
CA PRO A 28 -7.60 6.08 -8.78
C PRO A 28 -8.04 6.18 -10.24
N ASN A 29 -9.19 6.80 -10.51
CA ASN A 29 -9.81 6.84 -11.84
C ASN A 29 -9.16 7.81 -12.82
N ASP A 30 -8.53 8.88 -12.32
CA ASP A 30 -7.90 9.92 -13.14
C ASP A 30 -6.66 10.46 -12.43
N SER A 31 -5.89 9.58 -11.80
CA SER A 31 -4.90 10.08 -10.90
C SER A 31 -3.50 9.92 -11.47
N ASP A 32 -2.84 11.04 -11.69
CA ASP A 32 -1.39 11.12 -11.86
C ASP A 32 -0.63 10.65 -10.61
N VAL A 33 -1.35 10.14 -9.60
CA VAL A 33 -0.76 9.77 -8.31
C VAL A 33 -0.48 8.29 -8.18
N VAL A 34 -1.36 7.41 -8.69
CA VAL A 34 -1.14 5.96 -8.67
C VAL A 34 -1.80 5.27 -9.85
N GLU A 35 -1.06 4.38 -10.51
CA GLU A 35 -1.54 3.55 -11.60
C GLU A 35 -1.27 2.07 -11.29
N ASN A 36 -2.27 1.22 -11.59
CA ASN A 36 -2.15 -0.24 -11.59
C ASN A 36 -1.46 -0.84 -10.36
N CYS A 37 -1.70 -0.29 -9.15
CA CYS A 37 -1.09 -0.84 -7.94
C CYS A 37 -1.49 -2.30 -7.72
N ASP A 38 -0.52 -3.17 -7.51
CA ASP A 38 -0.73 -4.62 -7.36
C ASP A 38 -0.22 -5.19 -6.03
N ASN A 39 0.54 -4.41 -5.28
CA ASN A 39 1.10 -4.83 -4.00
C ASN A 39 0.95 -3.72 -2.95
N LEU A 40 0.72 -4.10 -1.71
CA LEU A 40 0.55 -3.14 -0.62
C LEU A 40 1.00 -3.70 0.74
N THR A 41 1.30 -2.78 1.65
CA THR A 41 1.48 -3.05 3.08
C THR A 41 0.81 -1.97 3.93
N VAL A 42 0.64 -2.24 5.22
CA VAL A 42 0.20 -1.24 6.21
C VAL A 42 1.42 -0.67 6.92
N SER A 43 1.52 0.64 6.95
CA SER A 43 2.61 1.34 7.65
C SER A 43 2.43 1.30 9.16
N PRO A 44 3.51 1.51 9.94
CA PRO A 44 3.42 1.61 11.41
C PRO A 44 2.51 2.73 11.93
N TRP A 45 2.28 3.77 11.13
CA TRP A 45 1.38 4.89 11.47
C TRP A 45 -0.04 4.75 10.93
N GLY A 46 -0.36 3.61 10.26
CA GLY A 46 -1.72 3.25 9.85
C GLY A 46 -2.09 3.56 8.41
N ASP A 47 -1.21 4.17 7.62
CA ASP A 47 -1.41 4.37 6.19
C ASP A 47 -1.19 3.07 5.41
N LEU A 48 -1.73 2.96 4.21
CA LEU A 48 -1.27 1.97 3.24
C LEU A 48 -0.07 2.51 2.47
N VAL A 49 0.84 1.62 2.10
CA VAL A 49 1.88 1.88 1.11
C VAL A 49 1.67 0.92 -0.05
N LEU A 50 1.46 1.49 -1.24
CA LEU A 50 1.18 0.78 -2.48
C LEU A 50 2.44 0.77 -3.36
N CYS A 51 2.66 -0.34 -4.08
CA CYS A 51 3.58 -0.39 -5.22
C CYS A 51 2.80 -0.09 -6.50
N GLU A 52 3.28 0.87 -7.28
CA GLU A 52 2.73 1.23 -8.58
C GLU A 52 3.35 0.36 -9.67
N ASP A 53 2.51 -0.04 -10.65
CA ASP A 53 2.91 -0.75 -11.89
C ASP A 53 2.34 0.00 -13.11
N GLY A 54 2.76 1.24 -13.28
CA GLY A 54 2.37 2.09 -14.39
C GLY A 54 3.33 2.00 -15.59
N PRO A 55 3.01 2.67 -16.69
CA PRO A 55 3.84 2.64 -17.91
C PRO A 55 5.07 3.56 -17.84
N GLU A 56 5.16 4.44 -16.88
CA GLU A 56 6.19 5.49 -16.80
C GLU A 56 7.07 5.36 -15.57
N GLN A 57 7.14 6.39 -14.75
CA GLN A 57 7.92 6.40 -13.52
C GLN A 57 7.16 5.70 -12.40
N GLN A 58 7.79 4.76 -11.76
CA GLN A 58 7.20 3.97 -10.70
C GLN A 58 7.36 4.64 -9.32
N HIS A 59 6.29 4.62 -8.54
CA HIS A 59 6.26 5.21 -7.20
C HIS A 59 5.84 4.20 -6.13
N LEU A 60 6.29 4.48 -4.92
CA LEU A 60 5.60 4.04 -3.72
C LEU A 60 4.58 5.13 -3.37
N VAL A 61 3.33 4.75 -3.24
CA VAL A 61 2.22 5.67 -2.97
C VAL A 61 1.64 5.39 -1.60
N GLY A 62 1.59 6.42 -0.77
CA GLY A 62 0.92 6.36 0.52
C GLY A 62 -0.58 6.63 0.38
N VAL A 63 -1.39 5.97 1.21
CA VAL A 63 -2.83 6.23 1.31
C VAL A 63 -3.19 6.38 2.78
N THR A 64 -3.67 7.54 3.14
CA THR A 64 -4.11 7.81 4.51
C THR A 64 -5.39 7.02 4.88
N PRO A 65 -5.73 6.86 6.17
CA PRO A 65 -6.93 6.14 6.59
C PRO A 65 -8.25 6.71 6.05
N ASP A 66 -8.26 7.99 5.67
CA ASP A 66 -9.40 8.67 5.03
C ASP A 66 -9.36 8.66 3.50
N GLY A 67 -8.33 8.01 2.91
CA GLY A 67 -8.24 7.78 1.47
C GLY A 67 -7.46 8.84 0.68
N ALA A 68 -6.78 9.79 1.33
CA ALA A 68 -5.93 10.73 0.64
C ALA A 68 -4.64 10.04 0.14
N LEU A 69 -4.23 10.39 -1.08
CA LEU A 69 -3.06 9.81 -1.76
C LEU A 69 -1.87 10.75 -1.71
N TYR A 70 -0.67 10.20 -1.53
CA TYR A 70 0.58 10.96 -1.62
C TYR A 70 1.72 10.09 -2.16
N LYS A 71 2.66 10.72 -2.89
CA LYS A 71 3.87 10.02 -3.38
C LYS A 71 4.90 9.94 -2.26
N LEU A 72 5.18 8.72 -1.79
CA LEU A 72 6.15 8.44 -0.73
C LEU A 72 7.58 8.37 -1.28
N GLY A 73 7.76 7.72 -2.42
CA GLY A 73 9.06 7.54 -3.04
C GLY A 73 8.97 7.25 -4.53
N ARG A 74 10.09 7.40 -5.24
CA ARG A 74 10.17 7.18 -6.68
C ARG A 74 11.35 6.27 -7.01
N ASN A 75 11.17 5.33 -7.95
CA ASN A 75 12.28 4.62 -8.55
C ASN A 75 13.05 5.57 -9.48
N ALA A 76 14.24 5.98 -9.03
CA ALA A 76 15.12 6.84 -9.81
C ALA A 76 16.18 6.05 -10.62
N LEU A 77 16.23 4.72 -10.46
CA LEU A 77 17.19 3.87 -11.14
C LEU A 77 16.77 3.57 -12.59
N ASN A 78 15.50 3.19 -12.76
CA ASN A 78 14.93 2.80 -14.05
C ASN A 78 13.38 2.89 -14.00
N SER A 79 12.70 2.40 -15.03
CA SER A 79 11.24 2.35 -15.14
C SER A 79 10.61 1.06 -14.63
N SER A 80 11.37 0.19 -13.96
CA SER A 80 10.80 -1.05 -13.41
C SER A 80 9.96 -0.78 -12.17
N GLU A 81 8.89 -1.52 -12.02
CA GLU A 81 7.98 -1.44 -10.89
C GLU A 81 8.66 -1.75 -9.55
N PHE A 82 8.07 -1.23 -8.49
CA PHE A 82 8.31 -1.70 -7.14
C PHE A 82 7.47 -2.94 -6.85
N ALA A 83 8.00 -3.87 -6.05
CA ALA A 83 7.31 -5.10 -5.69
C ALA A 83 7.62 -5.53 -4.25
N GLY A 84 6.66 -6.17 -3.61
CA GLY A 84 6.85 -6.81 -2.31
C GLY A 84 7.18 -5.84 -1.17
N VAL A 85 6.51 -4.70 -1.12
CA VAL A 85 6.70 -3.71 -0.05
C VAL A 85 6.26 -4.26 1.31
N VAL A 86 7.12 -4.10 2.34
CA VAL A 86 6.83 -4.56 3.70
C VAL A 86 7.67 -3.78 4.73
N PHE A 87 7.09 -3.49 5.89
CA PHE A 87 7.85 -2.94 7.02
C PHE A 87 8.50 -4.05 7.87
N SER A 88 9.66 -3.74 8.45
CA SER A 88 10.24 -4.57 9.49
C SER A 88 9.28 -4.70 10.69
N PRO A 89 9.38 -5.78 11.49
CA PRO A 89 8.50 -5.97 12.65
C PRO A 89 8.55 -4.84 13.68
N ASP A 90 9.66 -4.14 13.77
CA ASP A 90 9.83 -2.96 14.64
C ASP A 90 9.40 -1.65 13.98
N GLY A 91 8.98 -1.69 12.70
CA GLY A 91 8.52 -0.53 11.96
C GLY A 91 9.61 0.47 11.56
N GLN A 92 10.90 0.14 11.73
CA GLN A 92 11.98 1.08 11.49
C GLN A 92 12.48 1.09 10.05
N GLU A 93 12.28 -0.01 9.32
CA GLU A 93 12.75 -0.18 7.95
C GLU A 93 11.62 -0.58 7.04
N LEU A 94 11.58 0.01 5.85
CA LEU A 94 10.72 -0.40 4.74
C LEU A 94 11.57 -1.16 3.73
N TYR A 95 11.20 -2.42 3.48
CA TYR A 95 11.81 -3.24 2.44
C TYR A 95 10.93 -3.21 1.20
N VAL A 96 11.55 -3.05 0.06
CA VAL A 96 10.86 -3.11 -1.24
C VAL A 96 11.83 -3.56 -2.33
N ASN A 97 11.32 -4.24 -3.34
CA ASN A 97 12.12 -4.70 -4.47
C ASN A 97 11.88 -3.80 -5.68
N ILE A 98 12.93 -3.57 -6.47
CA ILE A 98 12.81 -3.15 -7.87
C ILE A 98 12.83 -4.44 -8.68
N GLN A 99 11.75 -4.75 -9.39
CA GLN A 99 11.54 -6.04 -10.04
C GLN A 99 12.67 -6.38 -11.03
N ASN A 100 13.06 -5.42 -11.86
CA ASN A 100 14.20 -5.55 -12.76
C ASN A 100 15.28 -4.51 -12.44
N PRO A 101 16.51 -4.92 -12.19
CA PRO A 101 17.13 -6.24 -12.35
C PRO A 101 17.02 -7.17 -11.11
N GLY A 102 16.11 -6.95 -10.19
CA GLY A 102 15.97 -7.74 -8.96
C GLY A 102 16.82 -7.19 -7.81
N ILE A 103 16.52 -5.94 -7.39
CA ILE A 103 17.22 -5.26 -6.29
C ILE A 103 16.26 -5.15 -5.11
N THR A 104 16.70 -5.57 -3.93
CA THR A 104 16.00 -5.30 -2.67
C THR A 104 16.59 -4.07 -2.01
N LEU A 105 15.74 -3.12 -1.68
CA LEU A 105 16.09 -1.90 -0.95
C LEU A 105 15.64 -2.04 0.50
N ALA A 106 16.45 -1.56 1.43
CA ALA A 106 16.09 -1.29 2.81
C ALA A 106 16.10 0.22 3.01
N ILE A 107 14.96 0.80 3.29
CA ILE A 107 14.75 2.23 3.41
C ILE A 107 14.52 2.57 4.87
N LYS A 108 15.34 3.44 5.43
CA LYS A 108 15.14 4.05 6.74
C LYS A 108 14.61 5.46 6.55
N GLY A 109 13.56 5.79 7.26
CA GLY A 109 12.97 7.09 7.18
C GLY A 109 12.64 7.65 8.58
N PRO A 110 12.36 8.95 8.67
CA PRO A 110 11.83 9.56 9.87
C PRO A 110 10.33 9.25 9.98
N TRP A 111 9.99 7.96 10.09
CA TRP A 111 8.60 7.45 10.02
C TRP A 111 7.67 8.09 11.07
N GLU A 112 8.21 8.48 12.22
CA GLU A 112 7.51 9.22 13.27
C GLU A 112 7.02 10.63 12.85
N LEU A 113 7.52 11.15 11.71
CA LEU A 113 7.08 12.42 11.13
C LEU A 113 5.98 12.24 10.09
N GLY A 114 5.65 11.01 9.74
CA GLY A 114 4.65 10.65 8.73
C GLY A 114 3.23 10.45 9.27
N GLY A 115 3.06 10.57 10.58
CA GLY A 115 1.77 10.39 11.25
C GLY A 115 0.99 11.69 11.44
#